data_b0a05ae376bea4bbcfe7c131baecc6ef
#
_entry.id   b0a05ae376bea4bbcfe7c131baecc6ef
#
_cell.length_a   1.000
_cell.length_b   1.000
_cell.length_c   1.000
_cell.angle_alpha   90.00
_cell.angle_beta   90.00
_cell.angle_gamma   90.00
#
_symmetry.space_group_name_H-M   'P 1'
#
loop_
_entity.id
_entity.type
_entity.pdbx_description
1 polymer ?
#
loop_
_entity_poly.entity_id
_entity_poly.type
_entity_poly.pdbx_seq_one_letter_code
_entity_poly.pdbx_strand_id
1 'polypeptide(L)'
;MEIKAQLDKPYTEEQRADFIVENNHTKGYEIRETETELQAWGYTEQEKQEQERERLDSLNLTPSDVERALYAAKAMDFEDLKALILAQIPTIDIKALSIEFRAKDFYRGAMAGGMRLFDVVGALLGYTPDDMDYLFENKELPEKEEPSPEPEPEPTEEPEL
;
A
#
# COMPACT_ATOMS: atom_id res chain seq x y z
N MET A 1 15.92 -13.58 -9.06
CA MET A 1 17.24 -12.86 -9.01
C MET A 1 17.92 -12.96 -10.35
N GLU A 2 18.59 -11.93 -10.78
CA GLU A 2 19.33 -11.84 -12.04
C GLU A 2 20.72 -11.24 -11.83
N ILE A 3 21.65 -11.48 -12.78
CA ILE A 3 22.98 -10.88 -12.73
C ILE A 3 22.86 -9.39 -13.04
N LYS A 4 23.29 -8.54 -12.11
CA LYS A 4 23.28 -7.09 -12.22
C LYS A 4 24.63 -6.50 -12.66
N ALA A 5 25.70 -7.19 -12.32
CA ALA A 5 27.07 -6.86 -12.74
C ALA A 5 27.94 -8.11 -12.72
N GLN A 6 29.03 -8.08 -13.49
CA GLN A 6 30.02 -9.16 -13.53
C GLN A 6 31.42 -8.59 -13.71
N LEU A 7 32.42 -9.29 -13.22
CA LEU A 7 33.85 -9.00 -13.36
C LEU A 7 34.56 -10.29 -13.78
N ASP A 8 35.11 -10.30 -14.99
CA ASP A 8 35.77 -11.48 -15.57
C ASP A 8 37.17 -11.69 -14.98
N LYS A 9 37.55 -12.96 -14.82
CA LYS A 9 38.92 -13.36 -14.43
C LYS A 9 39.87 -13.29 -15.64
N PRO A 10 41.17 -12.97 -15.42
CA PRO A 10 41.79 -12.70 -14.14
C PRO A 10 41.56 -11.26 -13.68
N TYR A 11 41.30 -11.06 -12.38
CA TYR A 11 41.21 -9.74 -11.75
C TYR A 11 42.19 -9.64 -10.57
N THR A 12 42.58 -8.42 -10.19
CA THR A 12 43.40 -8.15 -9.01
C THR A 12 42.57 -8.18 -7.74
N GLU A 13 43.21 -8.31 -6.56
CA GLU A 13 42.54 -8.21 -5.28
C GLU A 13 41.87 -6.83 -5.08
N GLU A 14 42.46 -5.76 -5.59
CA GLU A 14 41.88 -4.44 -5.55
C GLU A 14 40.59 -4.36 -6.38
N GLN A 15 40.61 -4.85 -7.63
CA GLN A 15 39.42 -4.91 -8.49
C GLN A 15 38.31 -5.78 -7.87
N ARG A 16 38.68 -6.89 -7.23
CA ARG A 16 37.75 -7.73 -6.52
C ARG A 16 37.10 -7.00 -5.33
N ALA A 17 37.92 -6.32 -4.54
CA ALA A 17 37.44 -5.55 -3.39
C ALA A 17 36.51 -4.42 -3.82
N ASP A 18 36.88 -3.64 -4.83
CA ASP A 18 36.09 -2.54 -5.38
C ASP A 18 34.73 -3.04 -5.92
N PHE A 19 34.75 -4.15 -6.65
CA PHE A 19 33.51 -4.77 -7.18
C PHE A 19 32.56 -5.18 -6.03
N ILE A 20 33.09 -5.77 -4.96
CA ILE A 20 32.31 -6.18 -3.81
C ILE A 20 31.73 -4.97 -3.08
N VAL A 21 32.56 -3.95 -2.82
CA VAL A 21 32.11 -2.72 -2.15
C VAL A 21 31.00 -2.04 -2.94
N GLU A 22 31.19 -1.87 -4.24
CA GLU A 22 30.19 -1.22 -5.10
C GLU A 22 28.88 -1.99 -5.17
N ASN A 23 28.95 -3.31 -5.37
CA ASN A 23 27.74 -4.09 -5.66
C ASN A 23 27.08 -4.69 -4.43
N ASN A 24 27.83 -5.09 -3.41
CA ASN A 24 27.26 -5.66 -2.18
C ASN A 24 26.98 -4.57 -1.14
N HIS A 25 28.02 -3.79 -0.74
CA HIS A 25 27.88 -2.82 0.35
C HIS A 25 27.01 -1.62 -0.04
N THR A 26 27.12 -1.17 -1.30
CA THR A 26 26.39 0.02 -1.78
C THR A 26 25.00 -0.34 -2.31
N LYS A 27 24.88 -1.43 -3.08
CA LYS A 27 23.62 -1.82 -3.77
C LYS A 27 22.90 -3.01 -3.14
N GLY A 28 23.54 -3.70 -2.18
CA GLY A 28 22.96 -4.84 -1.48
C GLY A 28 22.85 -6.12 -2.32
N TYR A 29 23.62 -6.25 -3.40
CA TYR A 29 23.58 -7.43 -4.25
C TYR A 29 24.36 -8.59 -3.61
N GLU A 30 23.90 -9.82 -3.86
CA GLU A 30 24.59 -11.04 -3.47
C GLU A 30 25.77 -11.29 -4.38
N ILE A 31 26.97 -11.50 -3.83
CA ILE A 31 28.16 -11.78 -4.60
C ILE A 31 28.36 -13.29 -4.71
N ARG A 32 28.52 -13.79 -5.94
CA ARG A 32 28.83 -15.16 -6.27
C ARG A 32 30.08 -15.23 -7.14
N GLU A 33 31.01 -16.08 -6.76
CA GLU A 33 32.23 -16.30 -7.53
C GLU A 33 32.16 -17.64 -8.24
N THR A 34 32.43 -17.60 -9.54
CA THR A 34 32.51 -18.78 -10.43
C THR A 34 33.96 -19.05 -10.84
N GLU A 35 34.17 -20.05 -11.64
CA GLU A 35 35.52 -20.37 -12.18
C GLU A 35 36.04 -19.25 -13.08
N THR A 36 35.16 -18.52 -13.77
CA THR A 36 35.52 -17.55 -14.81
C THR A 36 35.27 -16.11 -14.41
N GLU A 37 34.40 -15.84 -13.43
CA GLU A 37 33.96 -14.48 -13.13
C GLU A 37 33.46 -14.32 -11.69
N LEU A 38 33.37 -13.07 -11.24
CA LEU A 38 32.67 -12.65 -10.03
C LEU A 38 31.36 -12.00 -10.45
N GLN A 39 30.24 -12.47 -9.91
CA GLN A 39 28.90 -12.03 -10.27
C GLN A 39 28.23 -11.31 -9.10
N ALA A 40 27.49 -10.24 -9.38
CA ALA A 40 26.61 -9.58 -8.44
C ALA A 40 25.15 -9.88 -8.82
N TRP A 41 24.41 -10.53 -7.93
CA TRP A 41 23.03 -10.96 -8.14
C TRP A 41 22.07 -10.07 -7.35
N GLY A 42 21.09 -9.51 -8.01
CA GLY A 42 20.04 -8.72 -7.38
C GLY A 42 18.65 -9.20 -7.77
N TYR A 43 17.65 -8.78 -7.02
CA TYR A 43 16.26 -9.03 -7.37
C TYR A 43 15.87 -8.30 -8.65
N THR A 44 15.04 -8.92 -9.46
CA THR A 44 14.33 -8.26 -10.56
C THR A 44 13.32 -7.29 -10.00
N GLU A 45 12.83 -6.35 -10.81
CA GLU A 45 11.78 -5.42 -10.39
C GLU A 45 10.48 -6.16 -10.02
N GLN A 46 10.19 -7.26 -10.73
CA GLN A 46 9.04 -8.10 -10.42
C GLN A 46 9.17 -8.76 -9.03
N GLU A 47 10.33 -9.37 -8.75
CA GLU A 47 10.60 -9.98 -7.44
C GLU A 47 10.55 -8.96 -6.30
N LYS A 48 11.03 -7.73 -6.52
CA LYS A 48 10.93 -6.65 -5.54
C LYS A 48 9.48 -6.24 -5.29
N GLN A 49 8.68 -6.14 -6.35
CA GLN A 49 7.25 -5.84 -6.24
C GLN A 49 6.49 -6.95 -5.50
N GLU A 50 6.83 -8.21 -5.76
CA GLU A 50 6.24 -9.36 -5.07
C GLU A 50 6.59 -9.33 -3.57
N GLN A 51 7.86 -9.09 -3.22
CA GLN A 51 8.29 -8.97 -1.82
C GLN A 51 7.61 -7.80 -1.11
N GLU A 52 7.52 -6.64 -1.77
CA GLU A 52 6.83 -5.50 -1.19
C GLU A 52 5.34 -5.77 -1.00
N ARG A 53 4.71 -6.47 -1.95
CA ARG A 53 3.32 -6.89 -1.81
C ARG A 53 3.13 -7.87 -0.65
N GLU A 54 4.00 -8.86 -0.51
CA GLU A 54 3.96 -9.80 0.62
C GLU A 54 4.15 -9.08 1.96
N ARG A 55 5.07 -8.09 2.00
CA ARG A 55 5.27 -7.24 3.18
C ARG A 55 3.99 -6.49 3.54
N LEU A 56 3.38 -5.81 2.58
CA LEU A 56 2.14 -5.06 2.78
C LEU A 56 0.99 -5.98 3.21
N ASP A 57 0.84 -7.13 2.55
CA ASP A 57 -0.22 -8.10 2.86
C ASP A 57 -0.12 -8.67 4.27
N SER A 58 1.10 -8.70 4.85
CA SER A 58 1.35 -9.14 6.22
C SER A 58 1.05 -8.09 7.30
N LEU A 59 0.90 -6.82 6.91
CA LEU A 59 0.57 -5.76 7.86
C LEU A 59 -0.82 -5.96 8.44
N ASN A 60 -0.96 -5.64 9.73
CA ASN A 60 -2.22 -5.76 10.44
C ASN A 60 -2.57 -4.50 11.23
N LEU A 61 -3.87 -4.28 11.40
CA LEU A 61 -4.46 -3.25 12.24
C LEU A 61 -5.45 -3.88 13.21
N THR A 62 -5.45 -3.37 14.43
CA THR A 62 -6.52 -3.71 15.38
C THR A 62 -7.82 -3.00 14.97
N PRO A 63 -9.00 -3.51 15.39
CA PRO A 63 -10.27 -2.79 15.21
C PRO A 63 -10.22 -1.34 15.71
N SER A 64 -9.56 -1.12 16.84
CA SER A 64 -9.36 0.23 17.41
C SER A 64 -8.51 1.15 16.53
N ASP A 65 -7.49 0.62 15.86
CA ASP A 65 -6.66 1.41 14.94
C ASP A 65 -7.51 1.88 13.74
N VAL A 66 -8.29 0.96 13.18
CA VAL A 66 -9.19 1.26 12.05
C VAL A 66 -10.25 2.28 12.44
N GLU A 67 -10.92 2.08 13.58
CA GLU A 67 -11.97 3.00 14.03
C GLU A 67 -11.44 4.40 14.32
N ARG A 68 -10.24 4.50 14.94
CA ARG A 68 -9.57 5.79 15.15
C ARG A 68 -9.22 6.49 13.85
N ALA A 69 -8.71 5.76 12.86
CA ALA A 69 -8.37 6.32 11.56
C ALA A 69 -9.63 6.82 10.82
N LEU A 70 -10.72 6.05 10.84
CA LEU A 70 -12.01 6.44 10.27
C LEU A 70 -12.58 7.69 10.96
N TYR A 71 -12.54 7.71 12.28
CA TYR A 71 -13.05 8.86 13.06
C TYR A 71 -12.26 10.14 12.78
N ALA A 72 -10.93 10.04 12.76
CA ALA A 72 -10.06 11.18 12.47
C ALA A 72 -10.27 11.75 11.06
N ALA A 73 -10.40 10.87 10.06
CA ALA A 73 -10.48 11.28 8.66
C ALA A 73 -11.89 11.64 8.18
N LYS A 74 -12.93 11.01 8.73
CA LYS A 74 -14.31 11.10 8.23
C LYS A 74 -15.35 11.35 9.34
N ALA A 75 -14.94 11.47 10.60
CA ALA A 75 -15.84 11.50 11.77
C ALA A 75 -16.83 10.31 11.80
N MET A 76 -16.40 9.14 11.33
CA MET A 76 -17.18 7.91 11.22
C MET A 76 -16.71 6.88 12.24
N ASP A 77 -17.67 6.12 12.80
CA ASP A 77 -17.39 4.90 13.56
C ASP A 77 -17.71 3.63 12.76
N PHE A 78 -17.59 2.45 13.39
CA PHE A 78 -17.93 1.20 12.71
C PHE A 78 -19.42 1.06 12.38
N GLU A 79 -20.32 1.67 13.14
CA GLU A 79 -21.75 1.64 12.84
C GLU A 79 -22.05 2.43 11.56
N ASP A 80 -21.41 3.60 11.41
CA ASP A 80 -21.49 4.41 10.20
C ASP A 80 -20.92 3.66 8.98
N LEU A 81 -19.77 3.02 9.15
CA LEU A 81 -19.16 2.21 8.08
C LEU A 81 -20.07 1.05 7.69
N LYS A 82 -20.69 0.35 8.66
CA LYS A 82 -21.63 -0.73 8.37
C LYS A 82 -22.87 -0.25 7.64
N ALA A 83 -23.40 0.92 8.02
CA ALA A 83 -24.54 1.52 7.35
C ALA A 83 -24.20 1.85 5.89
N LEU A 84 -23.00 2.39 5.63
CA LEU A 84 -22.51 2.67 4.28
C LEU A 84 -22.38 1.40 3.44
N ILE A 85 -21.77 0.35 4.01
CA ILE A 85 -21.62 -0.95 3.32
C ILE A 85 -22.99 -1.55 2.99
N LEU A 86 -23.94 -1.53 3.94
CA LEU A 86 -25.28 -2.07 3.73
C LEU A 86 -26.04 -1.29 2.64
N ALA A 87 -25.85 0.03 2.56
CA ALA A 87 -26.47 0.85 1.53
C ALA A 87 -25.97 0.50 0.11
N GLN A 88 -24.69 0.10 -0.02
CA GLN A 88 -24.09 -0.28 -1.29
C GLN A 88 -24.28 -1.77 -1.63
N ILE A 89 -24.30 -2.64 -0.60
CA ILE A 89 -24.41 -4.09 -0.75
C ILE A 89 -25.55 -4.59 0.17
N PRO A 90 -26.82 -4.41 -0.24
CA PRO A 90 -27.97 -4.74 0.61
C PRO A 90 -28.09 -6.22 1.02
N THR A 91 -27.39 -7.10 0.30
CA THR A 91 -27.41 -8.55 0.53
C THR A 91 -26.35 -9.04 1.52
N ILE A 92 -25.48 -8.13 2.03
CA ILE A 92 -24.42 -8.51 2.95
C ILE A 92 -24.99 -8.93 4.32
N ASP A 93 -24.39 -9.96 4.91
CA ASP A 93 -24.70 -10.33 6.31
C ASP A 93 -24.01 -9.35 7.28
N ILE A 94 -24.73 -8.29 7.62
CA ILE A 94 -24.22 -7.22 8.49
C ILE A 94 -23.91 -7.70 9.91
N LYS A 95 -24.54 -8.79 10.38
CA LYS A 95 -24.26 -9.37 11.70
C LYS A 95 -22.94 -10.11 11.69
N ALA A 96 -22.69 -10.93 10.67
CA ALA A 96 -21.41 -11.60 10.47
C ALA A 96 -20.29 -10.57 10.33
N LEU A 97 -20.47 -9.53 9.52
CA LEU A 97 -19.53 -8.43 9.35
C LEU A 97 -19.23 -7.71 10.68
N SER A 98 -20.25 -7.47 11.51
CA SER A 98 -20.09 -6.84 12.83
C SER A 98 -19.27 -7.68 13.80
N ILE A 99 -19.38 -9.01 13.72
CA ILE A 99 -18.57 -9.93 14.53
C ILE A 99 -17.13 -9.87 14.08
N GLU A 100 -16.88 -9.94 12.78
CA GLU A 100 -15.52 -9.89 12.22
C GLU A 100 -14.83 -8.53 12.56
N PHE A 101 -15.51 -7.42 12.46
CA PHE A 101 -14.98 -6.09 12.81
C PHE A 101 -14.58 -5.93 14.29
N ARG A 102 -15.13 -6.75 15.19
CA ARG A 102 -14.83 -6.67 16.64
C ARG A 102 -13.91 -7.76 17.16
N ALA A 103 -13.78 -8.86 16.42
CA ALA A 103 -13.21 -10.08 16.97
C ALA A 103 -11.75 -10.32 16.60
N LYS A 104 -11.25 -9.72 15.52
CA LYS A 104 -9.94 -10.05 14.96
C LYS A 104 -9.22 -8.81 14.45
N ASP A 105 -7.90 -8.90 14.40
CA ASP A 105 -7.09 -7.96 13.66
C ASP A 105 -7.39 -8.05 12.17
N PHE A 106 -7.27 -6.94 11.49
CA PHE A 106 -7.42 -6.85 10.05
C PHE A 106 -6.06 -6.94 9.38
N TYR A 107 -5.95 -7.80 8.39
CA TYR A 107 -4.75 -7.90 7.56
C TYR A 107 -4.96 -7.18 6.23
N ARG A 108 -3.92 -6.49 5.76
CA ARG A 108 -3.99 -5.78 4.46
C ARG A 108 -4.30 -6.74 3.31
N GLY A 109 -3.76 -7.96 3.36
CA GLY A 109 -4.02 -9.03 2.38
C GLY A 109 -5.35 -9.74 2.52
N ALA A 110 -6.22 -9.37 3.50
CA ALA A 110 -7.51 -10.03 3.68
C ALA A 110 -8.40 -9.88 2.45
N MET A 111 -9.01 -11.00 2.03
CA MET A 111 -9.83 -11.08 0.82
C MET A 111 -11.31 -11.20 1.14
N ALA A 112 -12.15 -10.53 0.36
CA ALA A 112 -13.59 -10.68 0.38
C ALA A 112 -14.14 -10.71 -1.05
N GLY A 113 -14.80 -11.80 -1.43
CA GLY A 113 -15.37 -11.93 -2.78
C GLY A 113 -14.35 -11.86 -3.93
N GLY A 114 -13.13 -12.32 -3.70
CA GLY A 114 -12.06 -12.30 -4.71
C GLY A 114 -11.31 -10.97 -4.83
N MET A 115 -11.64 -9.97 -4.00
CA MET A 115 -10.96 -8.67 -3.93
C MET A 115 -10.40 -8.45 -2.52
N ARG A 116 -9.40 -7.58 -2.38
CA ARG A 116 -8.91 -7.17 -1.07
C ARG A 116 -10.00 -6.40 -0.33
N LEU A 117 -10.31 -6.83 0.88
CA LEU A 117 -11.39 -6.25 1.70
C LEU A 117 -11.22 -4.73 1.85
N PHE A 118 -10.01 -4.28 2.17
CA PHE A 118 -9.75 -2.87 2.40
C PHE A 118 -9.72 -2.04 1.11
N ASP A 119 -9.47 -2.62 -0.07
CA ASP A 119 -9.64 -1.91 -1.33
C ASP A 119 -11.13 -1.62 -1.60
N VAL A 120 -12.00 -2.57 -1.25
CA VAL A 120 -13.46 -2.37 -1.34
C VAL A 120 -13.94 -1.31 -0.36
N VAL A 121 -13.51 -1.41 0.91
CA VAL A 121 -13.85 -0.41 1.95
C VAL A 121 -13.30 0.96 1.58
N GLY A 122 -12.05 1.02 1.12
CA GLY A 122 -11.41 2.26 0.66
C GLY A 122 -12.20 2.93 -0.47
N ALA A 123 -12.57 2.17 -1.48
CA ALA A 123 -13.36 2.68 -2.61
C ALA A 123 -14.71 3.27 -2.17
N LEU A 124 -15.40 2.64 -1.20
CA LEU A 124 -16.64 3.17 -0.63
C LEU A 124 -16.44 4.51 0.10
N LEU A 125 -15.27 4.72 0.68
CA LEU A 125 -14.89 5.92 1.41
C LEU A 125 -14.19 6.98 0.54
N GLY A 126 -13.97 6.68 -0.76
CA GLY A 126 -13.28 7.55 -1.70
C GLY A 126 -11.75 7.48 -1.61
N TYR A 127 -11.19 6.39 -1.09
CA TYR A 127 -9.75 6.14 -1.02
C TYR A 127 -9.28 5.12 -2.05
N THR A 128 -8.04 5.25 -2.49
CA THR A 128 -7.38 4.34 -3.42
C THR A 128 -6.76 3.14 -2.69
N PRO A 129 -6.36 2.05 -3.39
CA PRO A 129 -5.58 0.98 -2.79
C PRO A 129 -4.28 1.46 -2.12
N ASP A 130 -3.59 2.46 -2.70
CA ASP A 130 -2.36 3.03 -2.13
C ASP A 130 -2.65 3.79 -0.81
N ASP A 131 -3.82 4.47 -0.72
CA ASP A 131 -4.27 5.09 0.53
C ASP A 131 -4.53 4.03 1.61
N MET A 132 -4.98 2.84 1.22
CA MET A 132 -5.17 1.72 2.14
C MET A 132 -3.83 1.10 2.57
N ASP A 133 -2.85 1.01 1.68
CA ASP A 133 -1.49 0.63 2.04
C ASP A 133 -0.91 1.61 3.06
N TYR A 134 -1.08 2.91 2.84
CA TYR A 134 -0.68 3.97 3.77
C TYR A 134 -1.36 3.82 5.15
N LEU A 135 -2.67 3.52 5.19
CA LEU A 135 -3.40 3.26 6.43
C LEU A 135 -2.77 2.13 7.25
N PHE A 136 -2.41 1.03 6.59
CA PHE A 136 -1.81 -0.12 7.27
C PHE A 136 -0.39 0.14 7.75
N GLU A 137 0.36 0.98 7.06
CA GLU A 137 1.73 1.37 7.46
C GLU A 137 1.74 2.40 8.59
N ASN A 138 0.83 3.36 8.56
CA ASN A 138 0.87 4.54 9.41
C ASN A 138 -0.24 4.58 10.48
N LYS A 139 -1.25 3.70 10.39
CA LYS A 139 -2.45 3.66 11.24
C LYS A 139 -3.32 4.92 11.12
N GLU A 140 -3.20 5.62 10.01
CA GLU A 140 -3.90 6.87 9.69
C GLU A 140 -4.34 6.83 8.22
N LEU A 141 -5.47 7.45 7.91
CA LEU A 141 -5.87 7.71 6.53
C LEU A 141 -5.21 9.00 6.05
N PRO A 142 -4.76 9.05 4.77
CA PRO A 142 -4.19 10.27 4.24
C PRO A 142 -5.24 11.39 4.17
N GLU A 143 -4.81 12.61 4.49
CA GLU A 143 -5.65 13.79 4.31
C GLU A 143 -5.96 13.97 2.82
N LYS A 144 -7.25 14.06 2.50
CA LYS A 144 -7.69 14.46 1.17
C LYS A 144 -8.19 15.89 1.24
N GLU A 145 -7.60 16.73 0.40
CA GLU A 145 -8.15 18.06 0.19
C GLU A 145 -9.58 17.89 -0.33
N GLU A 146 -10.56 18.40 0.41
CA GLU A 146 -11.91 18.53 -0.12
C GLU A 146 -11.81 19.41 -1.37
N PRO A 147 -12.47 19.03 -2.48
CA PRO A 147 -12.49 19.88 -3.67
C PRO A 147 -12.98 21.26 -3.21
N SER A 148 -12.13 22.28 -3.44
CA SER A 148 -12.47 23.66 -3.15
C SER A 148 -13.85 23.93 -3.77
N PRO A 149 -14.82 24.50 -3.03
CA PRO A 149 -16.12 24.79 -3.63
C PRO A 149 -15.90 25.61 -4.88
N GLU A 150 -16.49 25.16 -5.99
CA GLU A 150 -16.46 25.93 -7.24
C GLU A 150 -16.94 27.35 -6.91
N PRO A 151 -16.22 28.39 -7.39
CA PRO A 151 -16.68 29.76 -7.18
C PRO A 151 -18.11 29.89 -7.72
N GLU A 152 -19.02 30.32 -6.85
CA GLU A 152 -20.39 30.62 -7.26
C GLU A 152 -20.36 31.53 -8.51
N PRO A 153 -21.14 31.22 -9.55
CA PRO A 153 -21.19 32.07 -10.72
C PRO A 153 -21.61 33.49 -10.30
N GLU A 154 -20.78 34.46 -10.64
CA GLU A 154 -21.07 35.88 -10.40
C GLU A 154 -22.47 36.22 -10.91
N PRO A 155 -23.29 36.97 -10.17
CA PRO A 155 -24.59 37.36 -10.62
C PRO A 155 -24.46 38.19 -11.91
N THR A 156 -25.04 37.68 -12.97
CA THR A 156 -25.13 38.39 -14.25
C THR A 156 -25.92 39.67 -14.01
N GLU A 157 -25.25 40.83 -14.06
CA GLU A 157 -25.94 42.10 -14.08
C GLU A 157 -26.87 42.16 -15.31
N GLU A 158 -28.19 42.18 -15.08
CA GLU A 158 -29.14 42.49 -16.12
C GLU A 158 -28.91 43.93 -16.59
N PRO A 159 -28.82 44.17 -17.90
CA PRO A 159 -28.74 45.55 -18.40
C PRO A 159 -30.08 46.24 -18.16
N GLU A 160 -30.07 47.31 -17.36
CA GLU A 160 -31.19 48.22 -17.26
C GLU A 160 -31.50 48.85 -18.65
N LEU A 161 -32.76 48.72 -19.07
CA LEU A 161 -33.33 49.38 -20.23
C LEU A 161 -33.83 50.78 -19.84
#